data_757f813d6f59cad806ca9bf77b68c37d
#
_entry.id   757f813d6f59cad806ca9bf77b68c37d
#
_cell.length_a   1.000
_cell.length_b   1.000
_cell.length_c   1.000
_cell.angle_alpha   90.00
_cell.angle_beta   90.00
_cell.angle_gamma   90.00
#
_symmetry.space_group_name_H-M   'P 1'
#
loop_
_entity.id
_entity.type
_entity.pdbx_description
1 polymer ?
#
loop_
_entity_poly.entity_id
_entity_poly.type
_entity_poly.pdbx_seq_one_letter_code
_entity_poly.pdbx_strand_id
1 'polypeptide(L)'
;MTKPPLTLYLAAPRGFCAGVDRAIKIVEMALEKWGAPVYVRHEIVHNKFVVDGLRDKGAVFVEELDECPPGRPVIFSAHGVPKAVPAEAARREMLFVDATCPLVSKVHIEAARHHEAGHQMVMIGHEGHPETIGTMGQLPPGEVLLVETAADVAHLAPRDPNRLAFITQTTLSVDDTADVVAALKARFPAIVGPHKEDICYATTNRQEAVKAMAPKCDAILVVGAPNSSNSKRLVEVGSRAGCRYSQLVERATQIDWRALEGITTVGITAGASAPEVLIDEVVAAFSERYAVTVEMVVTAEENVEFKVPRVLREPA
;
A
#
# COMPACT_ATOMS: atom_id res chain seq x y z
N MET A 1 4.44 19.08 38.33
CA MET A 1 3.63 19.92 37.42
C MET A 1 2.54 19.03 36.85
N THR A 2 1.31 19.51 36.78
CA THR A 2 0.21 18.78 36.11
C THR A 2 0.45 18.81 34.60
N LYS A 3 0.33 17.68 33.92
CA LYS A 3 0.43 17.61 32.46
C LYS A 3 -0.71 18.42 31.82
N PRO A 4 -0.45 19.14 30.72
CA PRO A 4 -1.52 19.84 29.99
C PRO A 4 -2.49 18.82 29.37
N PRO A 5 -3.79 19.13 29.29
CA PRO A 5 -4.78 18.25 28.66
C PRO A 5 -4.59 18.19 27.15
N LEU A 6 -4.83 17.02 26.55
CA LEU A 6 -4.78 16.79 25.11
C LEU A 6 -5.80 15.70 24.73
N THR A 7 -6.54 15.91 23.64
CA THR A 7 -7.40 14.86 23.06
C THR A 7 -6.69 14.22 21.89
N LEU A 8 -6.57 12.89 21.92
CA LEU A 8 -6.12 12.07 20.79
C LEU A 8 -7.33 11.45 20.10
N TYR A 9 -7.52 11.77 18.82
CA TYR A 9 -8.49 11.11 17.96
C TYR A 9 -7.79 9.96 17.23
N LEU A 10 -8.21 8.72 17.47
CA LEU A 10 -7.67 7.55 16.77
C LEU A 10 -8.60 7.14 15.64
N ALA A 11 -8.09 7.15 14.42
CA ALA A 11 -8.83 6.67 13.24
C ALA A 11 -9.14 5.18 13.33
N ALA A 12 -10.32 4.78 12.88
CA ALA A 12 -10.69 3.38 12.64
C ALA A 12 -11.46 3.26 11.33
N PRO A 13 -11.01 2.43 10.37
CA PRO A 13 -9.84 1.56 10.47
C PRO A 13 -8.50 2.30 10.33
N ARG A 14 -7.44 1.67 10.83
CA ARG A 14 -6.04 2.09 10.69
C ARG A 14 -5.12 0.87 10.68
N GLY A 15 -3.84 1.07 10.34
CA GLY A 15 -2.83 0.01 10.42
C GLY A 15 -3.06 -1.14 9.45
N PHE A 16 -2.59 -2.33 9.76
CA PHE A 16 -2.57 -3.48 8.87
C PHE A 16 -3.91 -3.76 8.17
N CYS A 17 -3.82 -4.04 6.87
CA CYS A 17 -4.94 -4.56 6.08
C CYS A 17 -4.79 -6.07 5.85
N ALA A 18 -5.86 -6.74 5.43
CA ALA A 18 -5.84 -8.19 5.17
C ALA A 18 -4.77 -8.63 4.16
N GLY A 19 -4.42 -7.77 3.18
CA GLY A 19 -3.34 -8.06 2.21
C GLY A 19 -1.98 -8.08 2.85
N VAL A 20 -1.70 -7.13 3.73
CA VAL A 20 -0.45 -7.02 4.50
C VAL A 20 -0.32 -8.17 5.50
N ASP A 21 -1.36 -8.43 6.31
CA ASP A 21 -1.38 -9.55 7.25
C ASP A 21 -1.09 -10.88 6.55
N ARG A 22 -1.76 -11.11 5.41
CA ARG A 22 -1.52 -12.31 4.60
C ARG A 22 -0.08 -12.40 4.12
N ALA A 23 0.51 -11.32 3.65
CA ALA A 23 1.87 -11.33 3.10
C ALA A 23 2.92 -11.62 4.19
N ILE A 24 2.78 -11.02 5.38
CA ILE A 24 3.64 -11.28 6.54
C ILE A 24 3.50 -12.74 6.97
N LYS A 25 2.28 -13.23 7.11
CA LYS A 25 1.98 -14.62 7.49
C LYS A 25 2.57 -15.63 6.51
N ILE A 26 2.60 -15.31 5.20
CA ILE A 26 3.23 -16.16 4.18
C ILE A 26 4.73 -16.33 4.47
N VAL A 27 5.45 -15.25 4.81
CA VAL A 27 6.88 -15.33 5.13
C VAL A 27 7.12 -16.13 6.41
N GLU A 28 6.33 -15.87 7.45
CA GLU A 28 6.43 -16.59 8.72
C GLU A 28 6.17 -18.09 8.56
N MET A 29 5.10 -18.46 7.88
CA MET A 29 4.78 -19.87 7.59
C MET A 29 5.83 -20.54 6.71
N ALA A 30 6.46 -19.80 5.79
CA ALA A 30 7.55 -20.34 4.97
C ALA A 30 8.80 -20.60 5.81
N LEU A 31 9.13 -19.70 6.75
CA LEU A 31 10.21 -19.91 7.73
C LEU A 31 9.94 -21.12 8.62
N GLU A 32 8.71 -21.29 9.10
CA GLU A 32 8.30 -22.45 9.89
C GLU A 32 8.39 -23.76 9.08
N LYS A 33 7.93 -23.72 7.82
CA LYS A 33 7.86 -24.94 6.98
C LYS A 33 9.21 -25.39 6.45
N TRP A 34 10.05 -24.47 5.97
CA TRP A 34 11.29 -24.80 5.28
C TRP A 34 12.56 -24.43 6.05
N GLY A 35 12.42 -23.78 7.21
CA GLY A 35 13.54 -23.26 7.97
C GLY A 35 14.22 -22.06 7.32
N ALA A 36 14.98 -21.33 8.13
CA ALA A 36 15.78 -20.21 7.65
C ALA A 36 17.02 -20.71 6.83
N PRO A 37 17.48 -19.94 5.84
CA PRO A 37 16.89 -18.72 5.33
C PRO A 37 15.75 -18.96 4.32
N VAL A 38 14.75 -18.08 4.33
CA VAL A 38 13.75 -17.92 3.27
C VAL A 38 14.01 -16.59 2.58
N TYR A 39 14.05 -16.61 1.26
CA TYR A 39 14.34 -15.41 0.47
C TYR A 39 13.06 -14.66 0.13
N VAL A 40 13.09 -13.33 0.18
CA VAL A 40 11.95 -12.48 -0.16
C VAL A 40 12.42 -11.45 -1.19
N ARG A 41 11.83 -11.50 -2.39
CA ARG A 41 12.17 -10.55 -3.44
C ARG A 41 11.47 -9.22 -3.19
N HIS A 42 12.26 -8.16 -3.01
CA HIS A 42 11.88 -6.83 -2.54
C HIS A 42 11.31 -6.87 -1.10
N GLU A 43 11.03 -5.71 -0.52
CA GLU A 43 10.31 -5.64 0.76
C GLU A 43 8.95 -6.32 0.64
N ILE A 44 8.62 -7.21 1.58
CA ILE A 44 7.31 -7.89 1.56
C ILE A 44 6.14 -6.90 1.61
N VAL A 45 6.31 -5.83 2.36
CA VAL A 45 5.46 -4.65 2.47
C VAL A 45 6.34 -3.43 2.80
N HIS A 46 5.90 -2.22 2.46
CA HIS A 46 6.66 -0.99 2.75
C HIS A 46 6.54 -0.59 4.23
N ASN A 47 7.28 -1.28 5.08
CA ASN A 47 7.45 -0.94 6.49
C ASN A 47 8.74 -1.55 7.05
N LYS A 48 9.70 -0.69 7.41
CA LYS A 48 11.01 -1.12 7.91
C LYS A 48 10.92 -1.97 9.16
N PHE A 49 10.03 -1.64 10.12
CA PHE A 49 9.86 -2.42 11.34
C PHE A 49 9.42 -3.86 11.04
N VAL A 50 8.50 -4.04 10.08
CA VAL A 50 8.05 -5.37 9.63
C VAL A 50 9.19 -6.12 8.94
N VAL A 51 9.89 -5.46 8.02
CA VAL A 51 11.02 -6.06 7.27
C VAL A 51 12.12 -6.50 8.23
N ASP A 52 12.52 -5.64 9.19
CA ASP A 52 13.55 -5.96 10.16
C ASP A 52 13.09 -7.12 11.09
N GLY A 53 11.85 -7.12 11.55
CA GLY A 53 11.31 -8.22 12.35
C GLY A 53 11.28 -9.57 11.62
N LEU A 54 11.09 -9.58 10.30
CA LEU A 54 11.20 -10.79 9.49
C LEU A 54 12.66 -11.20 9.23
N ARG A 55 13.59 -10.24 9.08
CA ARG A 55 15.04 -10.52 9.04
C ARG A 55 15.52 -11.20 10.31
N ASP A 56 15.10 -10.72 11.46
CA ASP A 56 15.44 -11.30 12.75
C ASP A 56 14.95 -12.76 12.90
N LYS A 57 13.86 -13.11 12.19
CA LYS A 57 13.32 -14.48 12.09
C LYS A 57 14.03 -15.34 11.06
N GLY A 58 14.93 -14.78 10.23
CA GLY A 58 15.71 -15.49 9.22
C GLY A 58 15.24 -15.31 7.78
N ALA A 59 14.40 -14.32 7.49
CA ALA A 59 14.12 -13.92 6.11
C ALA A 59 15.29 -13.11 5.53
N VAL A 60 15.64 -13.37 4.28
CA VAL A 60 16.67 -12.65 3.53
C VAL A 60 15.99 -11.90 2.39
N PHE A 61 16.07 -10.57 2.42
CA PHE A 61 15.50 -9.73 1.38
C PHE A 61 16.53 -9.49 0.28
N VAL A 62 16.11 -9.72 -0.95
CA VAL A 62 16.91 -9.61 -2.17
C VAL A 62 16.20 -8.75 -3.21
N GLU A 63 16.94 -8.16 -4.12
CA GLU A 63 16.37 -7.40 -5.23
C GLU A 63 16.04 -8.31 -6.41
N GLU A 64 16.95 -9.24 -6.77
CA GLU A 64 16.80 -10.10 -7.93
C GLU A 64 16.91 -11.59 -7.59
N LEU A 65 16.38 -12.44 -8.48
CA LEU A 65 16.34 -13.89 -8.28
C LEU A 65 17.73 -14.56 -8.31
N ASP A 66 18.71 -13.94 -8.94
CA ASP A 66 20.08 -14.47 -9.01
C ASP A 66 20.83 -14.39 -7.68
N GLU A 67 20.36 -13.57 -6.76
CA GLU A 67 20.85 -13.51 -5.38
C GLU A 67 20.35 -14.69 -4.53
N CYS A 68 19.35 -15.43 -5.01
CA CYS A 68 18.80 -16.58 -4.29
C CYS A 68 19.59 -17.85 -4.60
N PRO A 69 20.19 -18.53 -3.60
CA PRO A 69 20.87 -19.80 -3.81
C PRO A 69 19.91 -20.90 -4.32
N PRO A 70 20.40 -21.86 -5.11
CA PRO A 70 19.62 -23.01 -5.53
C PRO A 70 19.00 -23.77 -4.35
N GLY A 71 17.76 -24.27 -4.54
CA GLY A 71 17.05 -25.10 -3.56
C GLY A 71 16.49 -24.32 -2.36
N ARG A 72 16.57 -23.00 -2.35
CA ARG A 72 15.95 -22.18 -1.31
C ARG A 72 14.62 -21.59 -1.79
N PRO A 73 13.60 -21.49 -0.91
CA PRO A 73 12.33 -20.88 -1.27
C PRO A 73 12.48 -19.37 -1.44
N VAL A 74 11.80 -18.83 -2.46
CA VAL A 74 11.68 -17.37 -2.67
C VAL A 74 10.22 -16.94 -2.61
N ILE A 75 9.96 -15.82 -1.96
CA ILE A 75 8.63 -15.22 -1.83
C ILE A 75 8.59 -13.92 -2.63
N PHE A 76 7.57 -13.76 -3.48
CA PHE A 76 7.32 -12.49 -4.16
C PHE A 76 6.47 -11.59 -3.27
N SER A 77 6.79 -10.30 -3.25
CA SER A 77 6.16 -9.33 -2.34
C SER A 77 4.66 -9.11 -2.59
N ALA A 78 3.99 -8.49 -1.63
CA ALA A 78 2.56 -8.15 -1.73
C ALA A 78 2.21 -7.23 -2.89
N HIS A 79 3.18 -6.49 -3.40
CA HIS A 79 3.02 -5.51 -4.49
C HIS A 79 2.80 -6.15 -5.86
N GLY A 80 3.08 -7.46 -5.99
CA GLY A 80 3.06 -8.15 -7.28
C GLY A 80 4.35 -8.00 -8.05
N VAL A 81 4.52 -8.84 -9.06
CA VAL A 81 5.71 -8.89 -9.90
C VAL A 81 5.34 -8.99 -11.38
N PRO A 82 6.20 -8.51 -12.31
CA PRO A 82 6.04 -8.75 -13.74
C PRO A 82 5.93 -10.25 -14.06
N LYS A 83 5.19 -10.64 -15.10
CA LYS A 83 5.08 -12.05 -15.55
C LYS A 83 6.43 -12.74 -15.81
N ALA A 84 7.44 -11.97 -16.15
CA ALA A 84 8.79 -12.51 -16.40
C ALA A 84 9.43 -13.09 -15.14
N VAL A 85 9.09 -12.57 -13.94
CA VAL A 85 9.71 -13.02 -12.68
C VAL A 85 9.31 -14.45 -12.31
N PRO A 86 8.03 -14.83 -12.22
CA PRO A 86 7.66 -16.24 -11.98
C PRO A 86 8.07 -17.16 -13.14
N ALA A 87 8.09 -16.68 -14.38
CA ALA A 87 8.58 -17.46 -15.51
C ALA A 87 10.09 -17.78 -15.37
N GLU A 88 10.89 -16.81 -14.94
CA GLU A 88 12.31 -17.00 -14.67
C GLU A 88 12.55 -17.92 -13.46
N ALA A 89 11.77 -17.76 -12.38
CA ALA A 89 11.84 -18.65 -11.22
C ALA A 89 11.54 -20.12 -11.64
N ALA A 90 10.50 -20.32 -12.46
CA ALA A 90 10.16 -21.65 -12.99
C ALA A 90 11.27 -22.23 -13.90
N ARG A 91 11.86 -21.40 -14.77
CA ARG A 91 13.00 -21.81 -15.63
C ARG A 91 14.22 -22.25 -14.81
N ARG A 92 14.42 -21.64 -13.64
CA ARG A 92 15.50 -22.00 -12.70
C ARG A 92 15.12 -23.13 -11.74
N GLU A 93 13.94 -23.72 -11.89
CA GLU A 93 13.41 -24.75 -10.99
C GLU A 93 13.37 -24.32 -9.52
N MET A 94 13.14 -23.02 -9.28
CA MET A 94 13.07 -22.46 -7.94
C MET A 94 11.73 -22.79 -7.28
N LEU A 95 11.76 -23.12 -6.00
CA LEU A 95 10.55 -23.14 -5.18
C LEU A 95 10.15 -21.70 -4.88
N PHE A 96 9.02 -21.24 -5.41
CA PHE A 96 8.53 -19.88 -5.11
C PHE A 96 7.11 -19.84 -4.57
N VAL A 97 6.82 -18.82 -3.79
CA VAL A 97 5.47 -18.51 -3.26
C VAL A 97 5.13 -17.08 -3.62
N ASP A 98 3.99 -16.90 -4.26
CA ASP A 98 3.48 -15.59 -4.62
C ASP A 98 2.64 -15.01 -3.47
N ALA A 99 3.15 -13.96 -2.80
CA ALA A 99 2.45 -13.24 -1.77
C ALA A 99 1.67 -12.02 -2.30
N THR A 100 1.61 -11.81 -3.62
CA THR A 100 0.84 -10.72 -4.23
C THR A 100 -0.55 -10.60 -3.59
N CYS A 101 -0.91 -9.40 -3.16
CA CYS A 101 -2.23 -9.14 -2.60
C CYS A 101 -3.32 -9.53 -3.60
N PRO A 102 -4.38 -10.24 -3.19
CA PRO A 102 -5.47 -10.61 -4.10
C PRO A 102 -6.12 -9.42 -4.83
N LEU A 103 -6.10 -8.23 -4.22
CA LEU A 103 -6.62 -7.01 -4.86
C LEU A 103 -5.68 -6.47 -5.94
N VAL A 104 -4.36 -6.64 -5.79
CA VAL A 104 -3.39 -6.37 -6.86
C VAL A 104 -3.51 -7.41 -7.97
N SER A 105 -3.65 -8.70 -7.61
CA SER A 105 -3.88 -9.77 -8.60
C SER A 105 -5.14 -9.52 -9.44
N LYS A 106 -6.20 -8.93 -8.84
CA LYS A 106 -7.40 -8.49 -9.58
C LYS A 106 -7.03 -7.51 -10.69
N VAL A 107 -6.20 -6.49 -10.38
CA VAL A 107 -5.77 -5.49 -11.37
C VAL A 107 -4.95 -6.14 -12.49
N HIS A 108 -4.04 -7.07 -12.14
CA HIS A 108 -3.27 -7.86 -13.12
C HIS A 108 -4.16 -8.63 -14.10
N ILE A 109 -5.18 -9.33 -13.56
CA ILE A 109 -6.13 -10.11 -14.37
C ILE A 109 -6.96 -9.18 -15.27
N GLU A 110 -7.37 -8.04 -14.74
CA GLU A 110 -8.19 -7.07 -15.49
C GLU A 110 -7.38 -6.43 -16.62
N ALA A 111 -6.10 -6.08 -16.37
CA ALA A 111 -5.18 -5.62 -17.40
C ALA A 111 -5.05 -6.63 -18.55
N ALA A 112 -4.82 -7.91 -18.23
CA ALA A 112 -4.70 -8.97 -19.22
C ALA A 112 -6.00 -9.14 -20.04
N ARG A 113 -7.16 -9.15 -19.36
CA ARG A 113 -8.47 -9.29 -20.01
C ARG A 113 -8.77 -8.16 -21.00
N HIS A 114 -8.50 -6.90 -20.61
CA HIS A 114 -8.70 -5.76 -21.51
C HIS A 114 -7.74 -5.80 -22.71
N HIS A 115 -6.49 -6.20 -22.47
CA HIS A 115 -5.52 -6.35 -23.55
C HIS A 115 -5.94 -7.46 -24.53
N GLU A 116 -6.40 -8.62 -24.04
CA GLU A 116 -6.94 -9.71 -24.88
C GLU A 116 -8.17 -9.27 -25.69
N ALA A 117 -8.97 -8.35 -25.16
CA ALA A 117 -10.07 -7.71 -25.88
C ALA A 117 -9.60 -6.65 -26.89
N GLY A 118 -8.29 -6.43 -27.04
CA GLY A 118 -7.66 -5.53 -27.99
C GLY A 118 -7.58 -4.07 -27.58
N HIS A 119 -7.69 -3.77 -26.28
CA HIS A 119 -7.46 -2.43 -25.75
C HIS A 119 -5.98 -2.21 -25.43
N GLN A 120 -5.43 -1.04 -25.71
CA GLN A 120 -4.19 -0.58 -25.13
C GLN A 120 -4.50 -0.04 -23.72
N MET A 121 -3.61 -0.36 -22.75
CA MET A 121 -3.85 -0.02 -21.36
C MET A 121 -3.28 1.35 -20.99
N VAL A 122 -4.01 2.08 -20.15
CA VAL A 122 -3.50 3.23 -19.40
C VAL A 122 -3.46 2.83 -17.92
N MET A 123 -2.28 2.89 -17.33
CA MET A 123 -2.08 2.68 -15.88
C MET A 123 -2.05 4.05 -15.20
N ILE A 124 -2.96 4.26 -14.25
CA ILE A 124 -2.87 5.39 -13.33
C ILE A 124 -2.07 4.91 -12.12
N GLY A 125 -0.87 5.45 -11.90
CA GLY A 125 0.03 4.98 -10.84
C GLY A 125 1.32 5.75 -10.78
N HIS A 126 2.12 5.51 -9.74
CA HIS A 126 3.41 6.18 -9.56
C HIS A 126 4.53 5.45 -10.30
N GLU A 127 5.31 6.18 -11.08
CA GLU A 127 6.50 5.66 -11.74
C GLU A 127 7.48 5.07 -10.72
N GLY A 128 8.07 3.94 -11.04
CA GLY A 128 9.02 3.25 -10.16
C GLY A 128 8.41 2.53 -8.95
N HIS A 129 7.11 2.67 -8.68
CA HIS A 129 6.49 1.93 -7.60
C HIS A 129 6.39 0.43 -7.94
N PRO A 130 6.76 -0.51 -7.03
CA PRO A 130 6.75 -1.95 -7.31
C PRO A 130 5.41 -2.49 -7.84
N GLU A 131 4.28 -2.01 -7.33
CA GLU A 131 2.95 -2.39 -7.82
C GLU A 131 2.72 -1.93 -9.27
N THR A 132 3.15 -0.72 -9.61
CA THR A 132 3.06 -0.17 -10.98
C THR A 132 3.93 -0.99 -11.92
N ILE A 133 5.19 -1.26 -11.56
CA ILE A 133 6.11 -2.11 -12.31
C ILE A 133 5.52 -3.52 -12.50
N GLY A 134 5.02 -4.13 -11.42
CA GLY A 134 4.40 -5.45 -11.43
C GLY A 134 3.20 -5.53 -12.37
N THR A 135 2.33 -4.52 -12.31
CA THR A 135 1.11 -4.43 -13.14
C THR A 135 1.43 -4.17 -14.61
N MET A 136 2.30 -3.19 -14.90
CA MET A 136 2.73 -2.92 -16.27
C MET A 136 3.42 -4.13 -16.91
N GLY A 137 4.19 -4.88 -16.13
CA GLY A 137 4.88 -6.11 -16.54
C GLY A 137 3.97 -7.33 -16.74
N GLN A 138 2.65 -7.19 -16.60
CA GLN A 138 1.69 -8.23 -16.99
C GLN A 138 1.48 -8.29 -18.50
N LEU A 139 1.78 -7.21 -19.20
CA LEU A 139 1.58 -7.06 -20.65
C LEU A 139 2.91 -6.88 -21.39
N PRO A 140 2.94 -7.10 -22.70
CA PRO A 140 4.15 -6.85 -23.49
C PRO A 140 4.63 -5.39 -23.38
N PRO A 141 5.93 -5.12 -23.54
CA PRO A 141 6.47 -3.78 -23.55
C PRO A 141 5.74 -2.85 -24.54
N GLY A 142 5.40 -1.62 -24.09
CA GLY A 142 4.68 -0.63 -24.90
C GLY A 142 3.16 -0.76 -24.92
N GLU A 143 2.60 -1.82 -24.34
CA GLU A 143 1.14 -2.03 -24.25
C GLU A 143 0.49 -1.22 -23.11
N VAL A 144 1.27 -0.72 -22.16
CA VAL A 144 0.77 0.07 -21.03
C VAL A 144 1.38 1.46 -21.06
N LEU A 145 0.53 2.47 -21.10
CA LEU A 145 0.89 3.88 -20.96
C LEU A 145 0.70 4.28 -19.50
N LEU A 146 1.68 4.96 -18.90
CA LEU A 146 1.61 5.41 -17.51
C LEU A 146 1.19 6.87 -17.42
N VAL A 147 0.32 7.18 -16.47
CA VAL A 147 -0.04 8.55 -16.06
C VAL A 147 -0.06 8.64 -14.54
N GLU A 148 0.43 9.72 -13.99
CA GLU A 148 0.40 10.00 -12.56
C GLU A 148 -0.64 11.07 -12.21
N THR A 149 -0.80 12.06 -13.08
CA THR A 149 -1.62 13.25 -12.88
C THR A 149 -2.56 13.51 -14.04
N ALA A 150 -3.58 14.32 -13.81
CA ALA A 150 -4.49 14.76 -14.88
C ALA A 150 -3.75 15.54 -15.99
N ALA A 151 -2.64 16.22 -15.69
CA ALA A 151 -1.84 16.93 -16.67
C ALA A 151 -1.13 15.98 -17.65
N ASP A 152 -0.71 14.80 -17.18
CA ASP A 152 -0.02 13.80 -18.01
C ASP A 152 -0.93 13.26 -19.11
N VAL A 153 -2.23 13.25 -18.85
CA VAL A 153 -3.24 12.79 -19.83
C VAL A 153 -3.12 13.56 -21.16
N ALA A 154 -2.76 14.85 -21.12
CA ALA A 154 -2.58 15.67 -22.31
C ALA A 154 -1.44 15.19 -23.23
N HIS A 155 -0.46 14.46 -22.68
CA HIS A 155 0.72 13.99 -23.39
C HIS A 155 0.63 12.53 -23.86
N LEU A 156 -0.45 11.81 -23.51
CA LEU A 156 -0.64 10.43 -23.96
C LEU A 156 -0.71 10.33 -25.48
N ALA A 157 0.00 9.35 -26.04
CA ALA A 157 0.02 9.06 -27.47
C ALA A 157 -0.38 7.58 -27.70
N PRO A 158 -1.66 7.21 -27.55
CA PRO A 158 -2.12 5.86 -27.77
C PRO A 158 -2.13 5.49 -29.26
N ARG A 159 -2.00 4.19 -29.57
CA ARG A 159 -2.10 3.67 -30.95
C ARG A 159 -3.46 3.94 -31.58
N ASP A 160 -4.52 3.70 -30.81
CA ASP A 160 -5.90 3.95 -31.19
C ASP A 160 -6.66 4.58 -30.01
N PRO A 161 -7.02 5.86 -30.09
CA PRO A 161 -7.73 6.56 -29.01
C PRO A 161 -9.13 6.00 -28.72
N ASN A 162 -9.70 5.17 -29.61
CA ASN A 162 -11.01 4.56 -29.44
C ASN A 162 -10.93 3.15 -28.80
N ARG A 163 -9.72 2.61 -28.61
CA ARG A 163 -9.50 1.27 -28.07
C ARG A 163 -8.58 1.31 -26.87
N LEU A 164 -8.98 2.06 -25.85
CA LEU A 164 -8.27 2.20 -24.58
C LEU A 164 -9.06 1.60 -23.44
N ALA A 165 -8.34 1.06 -22.46
CA ALA A 165 -8.87 0.79 -21.14
C ALA A 165 -7.91 1.33 -20.09
N PHE A 166 -8.41 1.67 -18.90
CA PHE A 166 -7.55 2.09 -17.80
C PHE A 166 -7.71 1.21 -16.58
N ILE A 167 -6.64 1.11 -15.81
CA ILE A 167 -6.53 0.48 -14.49
C ILE A 167 -5.78 1.43 -13.57
N THR A 168 -5.88 1.20 -12.25
CA THR A 168 -5.21 2.05 -11.27
C THR A 168 -4.36 1.23 -10.30
N GLN A 169 -3.32 1.86 -9.75
CA GLN A 169 -2.64 1.39 -8.56
C GLN A 169 -3.61 1.39 -7.37
N THR A 170 -3.52 0.37 -6.50
CA THR A 170 -4.49 0.15 -5.42
C THR A 170 -4.39 1.14 -4.25
N THR A 171 -3.31 1.93 -4.18
CA THR A 171 -2.96 2.80 -3.03
C THR A 171 -2.93 4.30 -3.37
N LEU A 172 -3.63 4.70 -4.43
CA LEU A 172 -3.72 6.11 -4.83
C LEU A 172 -4.69 6.92 -3.95
N SER A 173 -4.63 8.23 -4.08
CA SER A 173 -5.68 9.13 -3.60
C SER A 173 -6.95 8.90 -4.40
N VAL A 174 -8.07 8.69 -3.71
CA VAL A 174 -9.40 8.51 -4.36
C VAL A 174 -9.76 9.75 -5.16
N ASP A 175 -9.59 10.92 -4.57
CA ASP A 175 -9.97 12.20 -5.18
C ASP A 175 -9.07 12.53 -6.39
N ASP A 176 -7.73 12.39 -6.25
CA ASP A 176 -6.80 12.65 -7.36
C ASP A 176 -7.01 11.67 -8.53
N THR A 177 -7.32 10.41 -8.22
CA THR A 177 -7.61 9.41 -9.24
C THR A 177 -8.90 9.77 -10.00
N ALA A 178 -9.91 10.29 -9.31
CA ALA A 178 -11.14 10.75 -9.95
C ALA A 178 -10.86 11.89 -10.96
N ASP A 179 -9.96 12.83 -10.64
CA ASP A 179 -9.54 13.90 -11.54
C ASP A 179 -8.81 13.36 -12.78
N VAL A 180 -7.90 12.40 -12.62
CA VAL A 180 -7.22 11.74 -13.73
C VAL A 180 -8.21 10.99 -14.63
N VAL A 181 -9.14 10.25 -14.04
CA VAL A 181 -10.19 9.51 -14.76
C VAL A 181 -11.11 10.47 -15.52
N ALA A 182 -11.48 11.62 -14.94
CA ALA A 182 -12.25 12.65 -15.60
C ALA A 182 -11.50 13.21 -16.84
N ALA A 183 -10.22 13.50 -16.70
CA ALA A 183 -9.37 13.96 -17.81
C ALA A 183 -9.24 12.90 -18.91
N LEU A 184 -9.06 11.62 -18.55
CA LEU A 184 -9.02 10.51 -19.50
C LEU A 184 -10.32 10.40 -20.29
N LYS A 185 -11.47 10.41 -19.61
CA LYS A 185 -12.80 10.34 -20.26
C LYS A 185 -13.10 11.55 -21.14
N ALA A 186 -12.66 12.74 -20.74
CA ALA A 186 -12.81 13.95 -21.54
C ALA A 186 -11.99 13.88 -22.83
N ARG A 187 -10.75 13.36 -22.75
CA ARG A 187 -9.88 13.24 -23.93
C ARG A 187 -10.19 12.02 -24.78
N PHE A 188 -10.57 10.90 -24.17
CA PHE A 188 -10.84 9.62 -24.81
C PHE A 188 -12.22 9.11 -24.42
N PRO A 189 -13.31 9.62 -25.02
CA PRO A 189 -14.68 9.31 -24.59
C PRO A 189 -15.06 7.82 -24.65
N ALA A 190 -14.34 7.04 -25.49
CA ALA A 190 -14.55 5.59 -25.62
C ALA A 190 -13.73 4.75 -24.62
N ILE A 191 -12.93 5.37 -23.76
CA ILE A 191 -12.09 4.63 -22.82
C ILE A 191 -12.92 3.80 -21.82
N VAL A 192 -12.53 2.55 -21.63
CA VAL A 192 -13.19 1.60 -20.70
C VAL A 192 -12.47 1.59 -19.38
N GLY A 193 -13.20 1.71 -18.28
CA GLY A 193 -12.66 1.57 -16.92
C GLY A 193 -12.75 0.17 -16.36
N PRO A 194 -12.19 -0.04 -15.16
CA PRO A 194 -12.32 -1.31 -14.46
C PRO A 194 -13.77 -1.61 -14.12
N HIS A 195 -14.12 -2.91 -14.11
CA HIS A 195 -15.47 -3.36 -13.77
C HIS A 195 -15.85 -3.01 -12.31
N LYS A 196 -14.88 -3.07 -11.41
CA LYS A 196 -14.96 -2.61 -10.02
C LYS A 196 -13.74 -1.74 -9.77
N GLU A 197 -13.87 -0.75 -8.92
CA GLU A 197 -12.76 0.13 -8.56
C GLU A 197 -11.51 -0.64 -8.16
N ASP A 198 -10.35 -0.17 -8.61
CA ASP A 198 -9.05 -0.79 -8.34
C ASP A 198 -8.45 -0.28 -7.04
N ILE A 199 -8.73 0.98 -6.64
CA ILE A 199 -8.32 1.47 -5.31
C ILE A 199 -8.96 0.55 -4.27
N CYS A 200 -8.11 -0.04 -3.43
CA CYS A 200 -8.58 -1.08 -2.52
C CYS A 200 -9.38 -0.50 -1.35
N TYR A 201 -10.29 -1.33 -0.79
CA TYR A 201 -11.10 -0.96 0.37
C TYR A 201 -10.27 -0.39 1.53
N ALA A 202 -9.09 -0.97 1.78
CA ALA A 202 -8.22 -0.54 2.87
C ALA A 202 -7.69 0.88 2.65
N THR A 203 -7.36 1.24 1.41
CA THR A 203 -6.96 2.59 1.03
C THR A 203 -8.12 3.57 1.18
N THR A 204 -9.28 3.24 0.62
CA THR A 204 -10.48 4.08 0.68
C THR A 204 -10.90 4.32 2.13
N ASN A 205 -11.05 3.27 2.92
CA ASN A 205 -11.50 3.39 4.32
C ASN A 205 -10.58 4.25 5.17
N ARG A 206 -9.25 4.09 5.00
CA ARG A 206 -8.28 4.91 5.77
C ARG A 206 -8.30 6.37 5.34
N GLN A 207 -8.50 6.66 4.06
CA GLN A 207 -8.67 8.04 3.58
C GLN A 207 -9.97 8.66 4.13
N GLU A 208 -11.08 7.92 4.13
CA GLU A 208 -12.34 8.39 4.70
C GLU A 208 -12.23 8.63 6.22
N ALA A 209 -11.50 7.77 6.94
CA ALA A 209 -11.24 7.98 8.37
C ALA A 209 -10.43 9.27 8.63
N VAL A 210 -9.42 9.56 7.80
CA VAL A 210 -8.66 10.81 7.87
C VAL A 210 -9.55 12.01 7.57
N LYS A 211 -10.36 11.97 6.51
CA LYS A 211 -11.30 13.04 6.15
C LYS A 211 -12.28 13.34 7.29
N ALA A 212 -12.80 12.30 7.96
CA ALA A 212 -13.72 12.45 9.08
C ALA A 212 -13.04 13.02 10.34
N MET A 213 -11.75 12.75 10.51
CA MET A 213 -10.98 13.18 11.67
C MET A 213 -10.38 14.57 11.51
N ALA A 214 -9.94 14.94 10.32
CA ALA A 214 -9.19 16.17 10.04
C ALA A 214 -9.86 17.46 10.55
N PRO A 215 -11.19 17.67 10.42
CA PRO A 215 -11.84 18.87 10.94
C PRO A 215 -11.85 19.00 12.47
N LYS A 216 -11.54 17.92 13.19
CA LYS A 216 -11.52 17.87 14.66
C LYS A 216 -10.12 18.08 15.25
N CYS A 217 -9.09 18.11 14.40
CA CYS A 217 -7.70 18.02 14.83
C CYS A 217 -6.89 19.27 14.47
N ASP A 218 -6.09 19.75 15.41
CA ASP A 218 -5.07 20.78 15.16
C ASP A 218 -3.91 20.19 14.34
N ALA A 219 -3.59 18.92 14.59
CA ALA A 219 -2.55 18.16 13.88
C ALA A 219 -2.98 16.72 13.61
N ILE A 220 -2.44 16.11 12.54
CA ILE A 220 -2.57 14.68 12.24
C ILE A 220 -1.19 14.06 12.15
N LEU A 221 -0.99 12.96 12.87
CA LEU A 221 0.15 12.07 12.71
C LEU A 221 -0.25 10.80 11.98
N VAL A 222 0.46 10.51 10.90
CA VAL A 222 0.30 9.28 10.12
C VAL A 222 1.48 8.36 10.44
N VAL A 223 1.21 7.26 11.11
CA VAL A 223 2.22 6.22 11.36
C VAL A 223 2.42 5.40 10.09
N GLY A 224 3.64 5.39 9.54
CA GLY A 224 3.92 4.69 8.29
C GLY A 224 5.31 4.99 7.73
N ALA A 225 5.68 4.27 6.69
CA ALA A 225 6.99 4.39 6.06
C ALA A 225 7.00 5.44 4.91
N PRO A 226 8.12 6.14 4.69
CA PRO A 226 8.23 7.14 3.63
C PRO A 226 8.20 6.57 2.20
N ASN A 227 8.44 5.29 2.02
CA ASN A 227 8.30 4.59 0.74
C ASN A 227 6.90 3.95 0.55
N SER A 228 6.00 4.05 1.55
CA SER A 228 4.62 3.60 1.44
C SER A 228 3.74 4.65 0.75
N SER A 229 3.26 4.35 -0.46
CA SER A 229 2.31 5.20 -1.19
C SER A 229 1.06 5.48 -0.35
N ASN A 230 0.44 4.46 0.25
CA ASN A 230 -0.73 4.64 1.10
C ASN A 230 -0.47 5.61 2.27
N SER A 231 0.67 5.49 2.96
CA SER A 231 0.99 6.36 4.10
C SER A 231 1.17 7.83 3.69
N LYS A 232 1.86 8.08 2.56
CA LYS A 232 2.00 9.43 2.00
C LYS A 232 0.65 10.05 1.64
N ARG A 233 -0.23 9.26 1.00
CA ARG A 233 -1.58 9.73 0.64
C ARG A 233 -2.40 10.15 1.86
N LEU A 234 -2.28 9.47 2.99
CA LEU A 234 -2.99 9.85 4.22
C LEU A 234 -2.53 11.21 4.75
N VAL A 235 -1.25 11.56 4.66
CA VAL A 235 -0.74 12.89 5.02
C VAL A 235 -1.36 13.97 4.13
N GLU A 236 -1.36 13.73 2.82
CA GLU A 236 -1.92 14.66 1.83
C GLU A 236 -3.43 14.85 2.01
N VAL A 237 -4.17 13.74 2.22
CA VAL A 237 -5.60 13.77 2.50
C VAL A 237 -5.88 14.56 3.77
N GLY A 238 -5.10 14.39 4.84
CA GLY A 238 -5.24 15.15 6.08
C GLY A 238 -5.08 16.66 5.85
N SER A 239 -4.06 17.06 5.10
CA SER A 239 -3.80 18.46 4.76
C SER A 239 -4.92 19.04 3.89
N ARG A 240 -5.39 18.31 2.87
CA ARG A 240 -6.51 18.74 1.99
C ARG A 240 -7.83 18.81 2.72
N ALA A 241 -8.06 17.94 3.70
CA ALA A 241 -9.26 17.96 4.54
C ALA A 241 -9.26 19.09 5.59
N GLY A 242 -8.26 19.98 5.55
CA GLY A 242 -8.20 21.20 6.33
C GLY A 242 -7.42 21.10 7.65
N CYS A 243 -6.74 19.99 7.93
CA CYS A 243 -5.84 19.92 9.07
C CYS A 243 -4.60 20.80 8.82
N ARG A 244 -4.29 21.67 9.78
CA ARG A 244 -3.21 22.67 9.65
C ARG A 244 -1.82 22.06 9.59
N TYR A 245 -1.63 20.91 10.24
CA TYR A 245 -0.37 20.20 10.30
C TYR A 245 -0.59 18.69 10.15
N SER A 246 0.06 18.10 9.17
CA SER A 246 0.03 16.64 8.95
C SER A 246 1.45 16.12 8.77
N GLN A 247 1.86 15.14 9.58
CA GLN A 247 3.21 14.58 9.59
C GLN A 247 3.18 13.07 9.41
N LEU A 248 4.07 12.54 8.55
CA LEU A 248 4.40 11.13 8.49
C LEU A 248 5.49 10.81 9.52
N VAL A 249 5.27 9.79 10.35
CA VAL A 249 6.26 9.29 11.31
C VAL A 249 6.37 7.77 11.24
N GLU A 250 7.58 7.24 11.23
CA GLU A 250 7.78 5.78 11.33
C GLU A 250 7.72 5.31 12.79
N ARG A 251 8.17 6.18 13.71
CA ARG A 251 8.29 5.93 15.16
C ARG A 251 7.98 7.20 15.95
N ALA A 252 7.62 7.03 17.21
CA ALA A 252 7.38 8.15 18.13
C ALA A 252 8.60 9.11 18.25
N THR A 253 9.81 8.61 18.05
CA THR A 253 11.04 9.39 18.10
C THR A 253 11.14 10.45 16.99
N GLN A 254 10.35 10.32 15.92
CA GLN A 254 10.34 11.26 14.79
C GLN A 254 9.28 12.35 14.92
N ILE A 255 8.49 12.37 16.02
CA ILE A 255 7.48 13.40 16.25
C ILE A 255 8.14 14.76 16.40
N ASP A 256 7.73 15.72 15.57
CA ASP A 256 8.15 17.11 15.71
C ASP A 256 7.34 17.82 16.81
N TRP A 257 7.82 17.67 18.04
CA TRP A 257 7.18 18.26 19.21
C TRP A 257 7.09 19.78 19.18
N ARG A 258 7.95 20.48 18.41
CA ARG A 258 7.91 21.94 18.27
C ARG A 258 6.73 22.37 17.43
N ALA A 259 6.44 21.63 16.35
CA ALA A 259 5.27 21.88 15.52
C ALA A 259 3.94 21.60 16.26
N LEU A 260 4.00 20.87 17.37
CA LEU A 260 2.85 20.51 18.20
C LEU A 260 2.72 21.39 19.46
N GLU A 261 3.48 22.48 19.57
CA GLU A 261 3.35 23.39 20.72
C GLU A 261 2.00 24.13 20.68
N GLY A 262 1.31 24.13 21.82
CA GLY A 262 0.03 24.84 21.98
C GLY A 262 -1.20 24.21 21.36
N ILE A 263 -1.07 23.00 20.76
CA ILE A 263 -2.22 22.24 20.25
C ILE A 263 -2.97 21.54 21.38
N THR A 264 -4.25 21.28 21.16
CA THR A 264 -5.14 20.61 22.13
C THR A 264 -5.72 19.32 21.58
N THR A 265 -5.65 19.12 20.27
CA THR A 265 -6.22 17.96 19.59
C THR A 265 -5.25 17.39 18.55
N VAL A 266 -5.01 16.08 18.60
CA VAL A 266 -4.17 15.35 17.62
C VAL A 266 -4.92 14.16 17.08
N GLY A 267 -5.01 14.06 15.76
CA GLY A 267 -5.45 12.86 15.06
C GLY A 267 -4.28 11.89 14.86
N ILE A 268 -4.50 10.64 15.12
CA ILE A 268 -3.54 9.56 14.85
C ILE A 268 -4.19 8.55 13.92
N THR A 269 -3.53 8.27 12.82
CA THR A 269 -3.86 7.21 11.89
C THR A 269 -2.61 6.43 11.50
N ALA A 270 -2.77 5.36 10.72
CA ALA A 270 -1.65 4.55 10.27
C ALA A 270 -1.90 4.00 8.87
N GLY A 271 -0.83 3.96 8.08
CA GLY A 271 -0.85 3.31 6.77
C GLY A 271 -1.11 1.80 6.87
N ALA A 272 -1.61 1.21 5.77
CA ALA A 272 -2.01 -0.20 5.68
C ALA A 272 -0.88 -1.21 5.95
N SER A 273 0.36 -0.76 6.01
CA SER A 273 1.56 -1.57 6.32
C SER A 273 2.17 -1.29 7.71
N ALA A 274 1.56 -0.43 8.52
CA ALA A 274 2.05 -0.10 9.85
C ALA A 274 1.37 -0.98 10.93
N PRO A 275 2.13 -1.69 11.78
CA PRO A 275 1.57 -2.49 12.85
C PRO A 275 1.07 -1.62 14.01
N GLU A 276 0.07 -2.11 14.75
CA GLU A 276 -0.56 -1.38 15.85
C GLU A 276 0.45 -0.99 16.96
N VAL A 277 1.47 -1.80 17.20
CA VAL A 277 2.52 -1.50 18.18
C VAL A 277 3.21 -0.16 17.96
N LEU A 278 3.33 0.30 16.72
CA LEU A 278 3.91 1.63 16.42
C LEU A 278 2.94 2.77 16.73
N ILE A 279 1.64 2.51 16.65
CA ILE A 279 0.60 3.45 17.04
C ILE A 279 0.57 3.57 18.56
N ASP A 280 0.63 2.45 19.25
CA ASP A 280 0.73 2.41 20.73
C ASP A 280 1.96 3.18 21.22
N GLU A 281 3.10 3.06 20.54
CA GLU A 281 4.32 3.81 20.82
C GLU A 281 4.10 5.33 20.71
N VAL A 282 3.38 5.78 19.68
CA VAL A 282 3.03 7.20 19.49
C VAL A 282 2.07 7.68 20.60
N VAL A 283 1.04 6.91 20.91
CA VAL A 283 0.08 7.23 21.99
C VAL A 283 0.79 7.29 23.36
N ALA A 284 1.69 6.37 23.64
CA ALA A 284 2.50 6.39 24.85
C ALA A 284 3.37 7.64 24.96
N ALA A 285 4.03 8.04 23.88
CA ALA A 285 4.86 9.25 23.85
C ALA A 285 4.06 10.54 24.13
N PHE A 286 2.81 10.62 23.66
CA PHE A 286 1.91 11.70 24.06
C PHE A 286 1.53 11.59 25.54
N SER A 287 1.24 10.41 26.05
CA SER A 287 0.86 10.18 27.43
C SER A 287 1.97 10.52 28.44
N GLU A 288 3.24 10.45 28.01
CA GLU A 288 4.37 10.93 28.81
C GLU A 288 4.36 12.46 29.02
N ARG A 289 3.86 13.23 28.06
CA ARG A 289 3.90 14.70 28.01
C ARG A 289 2.60 15.37 28.41
N TYR A 290 1.47 14.73 28.15
CA TYR A 290 0.12 15.29 28.26
C TYR A 290 -0.78 14.41 29.16
N ALA A 291 -1.84 15.03 29.70
CA ALA A 291 -2.99 14.32 30.26
C ALA A 291 -3.92 13.96 29.09
N VAL A 292 -3.75 12.76 28.54
CA VAL A 292 -4.38 12.32 27.30
C VAL A 292 -5.80 11.80 27.54
N THR A 293 -6.76 12.27 26.73
CA THR A 293 -8.07 11.63 26.51
C THR A 293 -8.08 11.03 25.12
N VAL A 294 -8.46 9.76 24.99
CA VAL A 294 -8.50 9.06 23.68
C VAL A 294 -9.93 8.91 23.21
N GLU A 295 -10.22 9.36 21.98
CA GLU A 295 -11.49 9.19 21.30
C GLU A 295 -11.32 8.45 19.97
N MET A 296 -12.23 7.51 19.68
CA MET A 296 -12.21 6.78 18.42
C MET A 296 -13.04 7.49 17.34
N VAL A 297 -12.49 7.60 16.14
CA VAL A 297 -13.22 8.07 14.95
C VAL A 297 -13.40 6.85 14.02
N VAL A 298 -14.55 6.19 14.17
CA VAL A 298 -14.90 4.97 13.43
C VAL A 298 -15.69 5.35 12.18
N THR A 299 -15.20 4.96 11.00
CA THR A 299 -15.87 5.20 9.71
C THR A 299 -16.28 3.91 9.01
N ALA A 300 -15.59 2.81 9.27
CA ALA A 300 -15.90 1.49 8.71
C ALA A 300 -15.40 0.37 9.64
N GLU A 301 -15.95 -0.82 9.45
CA GLU A 301 -15.43 -2.07 10.01
C GLU A 301 -14.88 -2.94 8.89
N GLU A 302 -13.69 -3.52 9.09
CA GLU A 302 -13.03 -4.37 8.10
C GLU A 302 -13.05 -5.83 8.56
N ASN A 303 -13.81 -6.68 7.87
CA ASN A 303 -13.94 -8.12 8.13
C ASN A 303 -13.41 -8.96 6.96
N VAL A 304 -12.37 -8.46 6.28
CA VAL A 304 -11.76 -9.11 5.13
C VAL A 304 -10.62 -10.00 5.58
N GLU A 305 -10.62 -11.26 5.14
CA GLU A 305 -9.51 -12.19 5.34
C GLU A 305 -9.13 -12.84 4.01
N PHE A 306 -7.84 -12.92 3.73
CA PHE A 306 -7.29 -13.60 2.56
C PHE A 306 -6.58 -14.89 2.93
N LYS A 307 -6.96 -15.98 2.26
CA LYS A 307 -6.31 -17.29 2.47
C LYS A 307 -4.84 -17.25 2.01
N VAL A 308 -3.96 -17.85 2.79
CA VAL A 308 -2.57 -18.09 2.39
C VAL A 308 -2.51 -19.15 1.29
N PRO A 309 -1.46 -19.21 0.45
CA PRO A 309 -1.28 -20.20 -0.61
C PRO A 309 -1.37 -21.64 -0.08
N ARG A 310 -1.91 -22.54 -0.91
CA ARG A 310 -2.13 -23.95 -0.54
C ARG A 310 -0.82 -24.64 -0.12
N VAL A 311 0.28 -24.36 -0.82
CA VAL A 311 1.60 -24.93 -0.54
C VAL A 311 2.08 -24.69 0.91
N LEU A 312 1.63 -23.64 1.58
CA LEU A 312 1.96 -23.35 2.98
C LEU A 312 0.98 -23.96 3.98
N ARG A 313 -0.23 -24.32 3.55
CA ARG A 313 -1.26 -24.90 4.43
C ARG A 313 -1.17 -26.42 4.57
N GLU A 314 -0.51 -27.09 3.62
CA GLU A 314 -0.32 -28.54 3.66
C GLU A 314 0.88 -28.89 4.55
N PRO A 315 0.80 -29.97 5.35
CA PRO A 315 1.97 -30.46 6.10
C PRO A 315 3.17 -30.69 5.20
N ALA A 316 4.37 -30.58 5.76
CA ALA A 316 5.62 -30.83 5.05
C ALA A 316 5.77 -32.32 4.68
#